data_ab806abc500035a3ac39d85afcb13274
#
_entry.id   ab806abc500035a3ac39d85afcb13274
#
_cell.length_a   1.000
_cell.length_b   1.000
_cell.length_c   1.000
_cell.angle_alpha   90.00
_cell.angle_beta   90.00
_cell.angle_gamma   90.00
#
_symmetry.space_group_name_H-M   'P 1'
#
loop_
_entity.id
_entity.type
_entity.pdbx_description
1 polymer ?
#
loop_
_entity_poly.entity_id
_entity_poly.type
_entity_poly.pdbx_seq_one_letter_code
_entity_poly.pdbx_strand_id
1 'polypeptide(L)'
;VGQNPPNGAIVYYWLKEPVKKVTIEFRDSTGRTVRSFSSDTAGMGAAGAAAGGRRAVAADAPPTNKIGLNTFSWNLREGDATTFPGMIMWAGVTTGPLVLPGNYSVRLYVDGQQAAEQKLLVKKDPRSDATGADLVAQYKLLMAVRDRTTDANDAVRTVRNVRGQAVGAKDKLGTDSAQYAKLVDELNQKISAQEAEIYQVKNQSGQDPLNYPIKVNNQIAALAGVVGSTEARPTKQAQAVFDMLTKELEGYLVELRKVYKDLLPSIDDLRKKHNLPPIEVKPNTVITP
;
A
#
# COMPACT_ATOMS: atom_id res chain seq x y z
N VAL A 1 11.26 -21.70 -27.95
CA VAL A 1 11.32 -20.23 -27.89
C VAL A 1 12.10 -19.89 -26.63
N GLY A 2 13.20 -19.14 -26.75
CA GLY A 2 14.01 -18.73 -25.62
C GLY A 2 13.19 -17.80 -24.70
N GLN A 3 13.37 -17.95 -23.38
CA GLN A 3 12.77 -17.05 -22.41
C GLN A 3 13.79 -15.97 -22.06
N ASN A 4 13.32 -14.73 -21.89
CA ASN A 4 14.15 -13.68 -21.35
C ASN A 4 14.57 -14.04 -19.91
N PRO A 5 15.80 -13.67 -19.48
CA PRO A 5 16.20 -13.84 -18.09
C PRO A 5 15.23 -13.09 -17.17
N PRO A 6 14.98 -13.57 -15.95
CA PRO A 6 14.17 -12.87 -14.99
C PRO A 6 14.74 -11.47 -14.70
N ASN A 7 13.87 -10.49 -14.55
CA ASN A 7 14.29 -9.15 -14.16
C ASN A 7 14.60 -9.09 -12.68
N GLY A 8 15.67 -8.36 -12.30
CA GLY A 8 16.00 -8.09 -10.91
C GLY A 8 17.10 -8.98 -10.33
N ALA A 9 17.14 -9.11 -9.01
CA ALA A 9 18.12 -9.94 -8.30
C ALA A 9 17.58 -11.36 -8.10
N ILE A 10 18.27 -12.34 -8.63
CA ILE A 10 17.89 -13.76 -8.51
C ILE A 10 18.55 -14.34 -7.27
N VAL A 11 17.75 -14.96 -6.40
CA VAL A 11 18.18 -15.66 -5.19
C VAL A 11 17.93 -17.14 -5.36
N TYR A 12 18.99 -17.94 -5.23
CA TYR A 12 18.91 -19.41 -5.18
C TYR A 12 19.14 -19.86 -3.75
N TYR A 13 18.29 -20.79 -3.25
CA TYR A 13 18.46 -21.38 -1.94
C TYR A 13 18.04 -22.86 -1.96
N TRP A 14 18.71 -23.65 -1.12
CA TRP A 14 18.49 -25.09 -1.02
C TRP A 14 17.89 -25.45 0.32
N LEU A 15 16.78 -26.18 0.31
CA LEU A 15 16.14 -26.72 1.52
C LEU A 15 16.37 -28.23 1.58
N LYS A 16 16.98 -28.71 2.66
CA LYS A 16 17.32 -30.14 2.84
C LYS A 16 16.12 -30.96 3.29
N GLU A 17 15.18 -30.35 3.99
CA GLU A 17 14.03 -30.97 4.62
C GLU A 17 12.77 -30.12 4.45
N PRO A 18 11.55 -30.69 4.73
CA PRO A 18 10.32 -29.92 4.71
C PRO A 18 10.35 -28.80 5.76
N VAL A 19 9.98 -27.59 5.36
CA VAL A 19 9.88 -26.42 6.23
C VAL A 19 8.48 -25.80 6.13
N LYS A 20 8.01 -25.19 7.19
CA LYS A 20 6.69 -24.55 7.23
C LYS A 20 6.70 -23.23 6.49
N LYS A 21 7.73 -22.42 6.72
CA LYS A 21 7.79 -21.05 6.25
C LYS A 21 9.20 -20.65 5.80
N VAL A 22 9.26 -20.01 4.63
CA VAL A 22 10.46 -19.33 4.14
C VAL A 22 10.17 -17.84 4.08
N THR A 23 11.10 -17.02 4.59
CA THR A 23 11.05 -15.56 4.43
C THR A 23 12.38 -15.10 3.82
N ILE A 24 12.30 -14.27 2.78
CA ILE A 24 13.45 -13.59 2.17
C ILE A 24 13.32 -12.10 2.44
N GLU A 25 14.34 -11.52 3.06
CA GLU A 25 14.37 -10.12 3.44
C GLU A 25 15.54 -9.42 2.78
N PHE A 26 15.26 -8.29 2.11
CA PHE A 26 16.28 -7.42 1.53
C PHE A 26 16.49 -6.21 2.44
N ARG A 27 17.75 -5.92 2.75
CA ARG A 27 18.14 -4.79 3.61
C ARG A 27 19.13 -3.89 2.89
N ASP A 28 19.03 -2.59 3.15
CA ASP A 28 20.01 -1.62 2.69
C ASP A 28 21.26 -1.59 3.59
N SER A 29 22.24 -0.79 3.22
CA SER A 29 23.52 -0.65 3.96
C SER A 29 23.37 -0.11 5.38
N THR A 30 22.21 0.48 5.74
CA THR A 30 21.92 0.96 7.10
C THR A 30 21.27 -0.12 7.96
N GLY A 31 20.93 -1.26 7.37
CA GLY A 31 20.22 -2.36 8.02
C GLY A 31 18.68 -2.21 8.01
N ARG A 32 18.15 -1.16 7.36
CA ARG A 32 16.70 -0.99 7.17
C ARG A 32 16.19 -2.07 6.22
N THR A 33 15.09 -2.71 6.58
CA THR A 33 14.38 -3.62 5.68
C THR A 33 13.74 -2.84 4.55
N VAL A 34 14.18 -3.13 3.33
CA VAL A 34 13.65 -2.56 2.07
C VAL A 34 12.36 -3.29 1.67
N ARG A 35 12.44 -4.62 1.66
CA ARG A 35 11.29 -5.48 1.34
C ARG A 35 11.46 -6.87 1.97
N SER A 36 10.33 -7.48 2.32
CA SER A 36 10.26 -8.84 2.85
C SER A 36 9.21 -9.62 2.10
N PHE A 37 9.51 -10.90 1.81
CA PHE A 37 8.64 -11.83 1.12
C PHE A 37 8.52 -13.11 1.92
N SER A 38 7.31 -13.66 2.02
CA SER A 38 7.04 -14.88 2.79
C SER A 38 6.31 -15.92 1.94
N SER A 39 6.65 -17.19 2.13
CA SER A 39 5.93 -18.30 1.52
C SER A 39 4.48 -18.44 2.02
N ASP A 40 4.15 -17.90 3.20
CA ASP A 40 2.78 -17.91 3.75
C ASP A 40 1.84 -16.98 3.01
N THR A 41 2.39 -16.07 2.19
CA THR A 41 1.60 -15.18 1.34
C THR A 41 1.14 -15.82 0.03
N ALA A 42 1.20 -17.13 -0.08
CA ALA A 42 0.64 -17.91 -1.18
C ALA A 42 -0.89 -17.71 -1.22
N GLY A 43 -1.36 -16.65 -1.78
CA GLY A 43 -2.74 -16.15 -1.83
C GLY A 43 -2.82 -14.62 -1.84
N MET A 44 -1.78 -13.92 -1.43
CA MET A 44 -1.74 -12.45 -1.37
C MET A 44 -1.32 -11.78 -2.70
N GLY A 45 -1.07 -12.54 -3.75
CA GLY A 45 -0.45 -12.07 -4.99
C GLY A 45 -1.36 -11.38 -6.01
N ALA A 46 -2.64 -11.15 -5.73
CA ALA A 46 -3.58 -10.69 -6.76
C ALA A 46 -4.16 -9.28 -6.55
N ALA A 47 -3.87 -8.59 -5.44
CA ALA A 47 -4.47 -7.29 -5.15
C ALA A 47 -3.99 -6.16 -6.10
N GLY A 48 -2.87 -6.33 -6.80
CA GLY A 48 -2.35 -5.35 -7.77
C GLY A 48 -2.92 -5.45 -9.19
N ALA A 49 -3.64 -6.52 -9.51
CA ALA A 49 -4.12 -6.78 -10.87
C ALA A 49 -5.40 -6.02 -11.24
N ALA A 50 -6.09 -5.39 -10.28
CA ALA A 50 -7.34 -4.67 -10.51
C ALA A 50 -7.17 -3.20 -10.94
N ALA A 51 -5.96 -2.65 -10.93
CA ALA A 51 -5.70 -1.34 -11.52
C ALA A 51 -5.72 -1.49 -13.05
N GLY A 52 -6.81 -1.05 -13.68
CA GLY A 52 -7.11 -1.15 -15.11
C GLY A 52 -6.15 -0.41 -16.03
N GLY A 53 -4.87 -0.75 -15.98
CA GLY A 53 -3.82 -0.21 -16.84
C GLY A 53 -3.07 -1.33 -17.56
N ARG A 54 -2.77 -1.14 -18.83
CA ARG A 54 -2.09 -2.08 -19.75
C ARG A 54 -0.70 -2.60 -19.31
N ARG A 55 -0.24 -2.26 -18.10
CA ARG A 55 1.02 -2.72 -17.50
C ARG A 55 0.88 -2.89 -15.97
N ALA A 56 0.03 -3.80 -15.53
CA ALA A 56 0.19 -4.34 -14.19
C ALA A 56 1.57 -5.03 -14.16
N VAL A 57 2.50 -4.48 -13.38
CA VAL A 57 3.72 -5.23 -13.04
C VAL A 57 3.23 -6.45 -12.27
N ALA A 58 3.51 -7.65 -12.77
CA ALA A 58 3.15 -8.86 -12.07
C ALA A 58 3.69 -8.77 -10.63
N ALA A 59 2.82 -9.04 -9.66
CA ALA A 59 3.26 -9.13 -8.28
C ALA A 59 4.38 -10.16 -8.19
N ASP A 60 5.41 -9.86 -7.40
CA ASP A 60 6.50 -10.81 -7.19
C ASP A 60 5.93 -12.13 -6.65
N ALA A 61 6.23 -13.22 -7.32
CA ALA A 61 5.82 -14.53 -6.83
C ALA A 61 6.42 -14.78 -5.43
N PRO A 62 5.66 -15.31 -4.46
CA PRO A 62 6.20 -15.61 -3.13
C PRO A 62 7.35 -16.63 -3.23
N PRO A 63 8.33 -16.59 -2.29
CA PRO A 63 9.35 -17.61 -2.20
C PRO A 63 8.72 -18.98 -1.95
N THR A 64 9.28 -20.02 -2.56
CA THR A 64 8.79 -21.39 -2.38
C THR A 64 9.46 -22.06 -1.18
N ASN A 65 8.78 -23.02 -0.56
CA ASN A 65 9.30 -23.81 0.58
C ASN A 65 9.47 -25.31 0.23
N LYS A 66 9.76 -25.60 -1.05
CA LYS A 66 9.92 -26.98 -1.54
C LYS A 66 11.30 -27.54 -1.17
N ILE A 67 11.38 -28.84 -0.89
CA ILE A 67 12.67 -29.54 -0.73
C ILE A 67 13.47 -29.40 -2.03
N GLY A 68 14.78 -29.21 -1.91
CA GLY A 68 15.70 -29.05 -3.03
C GLY A 68 15.95 -27.59 -3.41
N LEU A 69 16.27 -27.35 -4.67
CA LEU A 69 16.60 -26.03 -5.20
C LEU A 69 15.35 -25.19 -5.39
N ASN A 70 15.38 -24.00 -4.80
CA ASN A 70 14.36 -22.98 -4.94
C ASN A 70 14.95 -21.73 -5.59
N THR A 71 14.13 -20.99 -6.34
CA THR A 71 14.52 -19.74 -7.00
C THR A 71 13.51 -18.66 -6.65
N PHE A 72 14.02 -17.49 -6.32
CA PHE A 72 13.21 -16.28 -6.07
C PHE A 72 13.83 -15.11 -6.84
N SER A 73 13.02 -14.20 -7.37
CA SER A 73 13.49 -13.00 -8.04
C SER A 73 12.91 -11.75 -7.37
N TRP A 74 13.77 -10.84 -6.94
CA TRP A 74 13.38 -9.52 -6.43
C TRP A 74 13.49 -8.48 -7.54
N ASN A 75 12.43 -7.77 -7.80
CA ASN A 75 12.34 -6.75 -8.85
C ASN A 75 13.10 -5.44 -8.52
N LEU A 76 13.94 -5.42 -7.48
CA LEU A 76 14.69 -4.27 -7.00
C LEU A 76 13.82 -3.07 -6.58
N ARG A 77 12.61 -3.33 -6.08
CA ARG A 77 11.70 -2.27 -5.65
C ARG A 77 11.49 -2.27 -4.13
N GLU A 78 11.23 -1.09 -3.62
CA GLU A 78 10.68 -0.87 -2.27
C GLU A 78 9.30 -1.50 -2.13
N GLY A 79 8.80 -1.55 -0.89
CA GLY A 79 7.42 -1.97 -0.62
C GLY A 79 6.40 -1.06 -1.33
N ASP A 80 5.30 -1.67 -1.77
CA ASP A 80 4.23 -1.00 -2.49
C ASP A 80 3.40 -0.09 -1.55
N ALA A 81 2.65 0.85 -2.10
CA ALA A 81 1.63 1.56 -1.36
C ALA A 81 0.51 0.58 -0.93
N THR A 82 -0.12 0.84 0.22
CA THR A 82 -1.29 0.05 0.63
C THR A 82 -2.41 0.18 -0.38
N THR A 83 -3.18 -0.90 -0.53
CA THR A 83 -4.36 -0.96 -1.37
C THR A 83 -5.55 -1.47 -0.56
N PHE A 84 -6.75 -1.51 -1.13
CA PHE A 84 -7.93 -2.09 -0.52
C PHE A 84 -8.77 -2.87 -1.54
N PRO A 85 -9.56 -3.86 -1.12
CA PRO A 85 -10.39 -4.66 -2.02
C PRO A 85 -11.35 -3.78 -2.84
N GLY A 86 -11.41 -4.03 -4.16
CA GLY A 86 -12.24 -3.27 -5.08
C GLY A 86 -11.72 -1.87 -5.42
N MET A 87 -10.47 -1.53 -5.07
CA MET A 87 -9.87 -0.27 -5.47
C MET A 87 -9.68 -0.20 -6.98
N ILE A 88 -10.21 0.85 -7.59
CA ILE A 88 -10.09 1.14 -9.03
C ILE A 88 -9.36 2.47 -9.18
N MET A 89 -8.27 2.47 -9.94
CA MET A 89 -7.50 3.67 -10.28
C MET A 89 -7.28 3.77 -11.77
N TRP A 90 -7.20 5.00 -12.28
CA TRP A 90 -6.81 5.29 -13.66
C TRP A 90 -5.35 5.75 -13.70
N ALA A 91 -4.50 4.98 -14.38
CA ALA A 91 -3.05 5.26 -14.46
C ALA A 91 -2.34 5.46 -13.09
N GLY A 92 -2.97 5.09 -12.00
CA GLY A 92 -2.37 5.16 -10.67
C GLY A 92 -1.32 4.07 -10.48
N VAL A 93 -0.14 4.44 -9.96
CA VAL A 93 0.97 3.52 -9.68
C VAL A 93 1.08 3.33 -8.17
N THR A 94 0.85 2.10 -7.71
CA THR A 94 0.98 1.72 -6.29
C THR A 94 2.28 0.98 -6.00
N THR A 95 2.99 0.52 -7.02
CA THR A 95 4.28 -0.17 -6.85
C THR A 95 5.34 0.77 -6.29
N GLY A 96 6.14 0.25 -5.35
CA GLY A 96 7.26 0.98 -4.78
C GLY A 96 8.31 1.39 -5.84
N PRO A 97 9.10 2.45 -5.60
CA PRO A 97 10.16 2.87 -6.50
C PRO A 97 11.28 1.84 -6.57
N LEU A 98 12.07 1.89 -7.64
CA LEU A 98 13.34 1.17 -7.71
C LEU A 98 14.28 1.65 -6.60
N VAL A 99 15.01 0.72 -6.00
CA VAL A 99 16.02 1.05 -5.00
C VAL A 99 17.20 1.76 -5.64
N LEU A 100 17.90 2.56 -4.85
CA LEU A 100 19.11 3.25 -5.31
C LEU A 100 20.26 2.25 -5.56
N PRO A 101 21.16 2.53 -6.49
CA PRO A 101 22.43 1.82 -6.58
C PRO A 101 23.19 1.86 -5.25
N GLY A 102 23.70 0.72 -4.80
CA GLY A 102 24.38 0.63 -3.51
C GLY A 102 24.52 -0.80 -3.01
N ASN A 103 25.05 -0.93 -1.79
CA ASN A 103 25.21 -2.21 -1.12
C ASN A 103 23.94 -2.58 -0.36
N TYR A 104 23.52 -3.82 -0.56
CA TYR A 104 22.37 -4.44 0.10
C TYR A 104 22.79 -5.78 0.70
N SER A 105 21.95 -6.36 1.53
CA SER A 105 22.03 -7.77 1.92
C SER A 105 20.70 -8.47 1.71
N VAL A 106 20.77 -9.77 1.43
CA VAL A 106 19.61 -10.66 1.37
C VAL A 106 19.73 -11.65 2.52
N ARG A 107 18.69 -11.78 3.34
CA ARG A 107 18.58 -12.72 4.44
C ARG A 107 17.52 -13.75 4.16
N LEU A 108 17.88 -15.01 4.40
CA LEU A 108 16.97 -16.15 4.34
C LEU A 108 16.60 -16.54 5.78
N TYR A 109 15.30 -16.61 6.04
CA TYR A 109 14.76 -17.14 7.29
C TYR A 109 13.99 -18.42 6.98
N VAL A 110 14.19 -19.44 7.79
CA VAL A 110 13.48 -20.71 7.74
C VAL A 110 12.80 -20.91 9.09
N ASP A 111 11.48 -21.05 9.09
CA ASP A 111 10.64 -21.18 10.29
C ASP A 111 10.91 -20.10 11.35
N GLY A 112 11.19 -18.87 10.90
CA GLY A 112 11.46 -17.70 11.73
C GLY A 112 12.91 -17.54 12.18
N GLN A 113 13.79 -18.50 11.90
CA GLN A 113 15.21 -18.42 12.25
C GLN A 113 16.04 -18.03 11.02
N GLN A 114 17.01 -17.11 11.22
CA GLN A 114 17.92 -16.70 10.15
C GLN A 114 18.84 -17.88 9.80
N ALA A 115 18.71 -18.37 8.56
CA ALA A 115 19.50 -19.50 8.05
C ALA A 115 20.73 -19.03 7.25
N ALA A 116 20.64 -17.90 6.54
CA ALA A 116 21.73 -17.39 5.71
C ALA A 116 21.63 -15.87 5.50
N GLU A 117 22.76 -15.26 5.15
CA GLU A 117 22.86 -13.87 4.67
C GLU A 117 23.90 -13.77 3.56
N GLN A 118 23.60 -13.01 2.51
CA GLN A 118 24.50 -12.74 1.41
C GLN A 118 24.50 -11.25 1.06
N LYS A 119 25.65 -10.75 0.59
CA LYS A 119 25.79 -9.37 0.10
C LYS A 119 25.26 -9.28 -1.33
N LEU A 120 24.61 -8.16 -1.64
CA LEU A 120 24.09 -7.82 -2.95
C LEU A 120 24.53 -6.42 -3.33
N LEU A 121 25.14 -6.26 -4.49
CA LEU A 121 25.50 -4.95 -5.05
C LEU A 121 24.54 -4.60 -6.19
N VAL A 122 23.73 -3.53 -6.00
CA VAL A 122 22.91 -2.94 -7.05
C VAL A 122 23.74 -1.85 -7.75
N LYS A 123 23.92 -1.99 -9.06
CA LYS A 123 24.68 -1.04 -9.89
C LYS A 123 23.73 -0.15 -10.67
N LYS A 124 24.15 1.10 -10.91
CA LYS A 124 23.47 1.99 -11.86
C LYS A 124 23.57 1.40 -13.27
N ASP A 125 22.52 1.58 -14.08
CA ASP A 125 22.60 1.27 -15.51
C ASP A 125 23.67 2.17 -16.17
N PRO A 126 24.69 1.59 -16.81
CA PRO A 126 25.77 2.38 -17.44
C PRO A 126 25.29 3.21 -18.64
N ARG A 127 24.10 2.90 -19.19
CA ARG A 127 23.49 3.64 -20.31
C ARG A 127 22.73 4.90 -19.85
N SER A 128 22.44 5.01 -18.56
CA SER A 128 21.71 6.15 -18.00
C SER A 128 22.66 7.34 -17.78
N ASP A 129 22.29 8.51 -18.27
CA ASP A 129 23.04 9.76 -18.05
C ASP A 129 22.73 10.42 -16.69
N ALA A 130 21.70 9.93 -15.96
CA ALA A 130 21.33 10.45 -14.65
C ALA A 130 22.50 10.38 -13.66
N THR A 131 22.74 11.45 -12.94
CA THR A 131 23.72 11.44 -11.85
C THR A 131 23.19 10.71 -10.61
N GLY A 132 24.07 10.28 -9.71
CA GLY A 132 23.63 9.73 -8.42
C GLY A 132 22.74 10.68 -7.64
N ALA A 133 23.01 11.99 -7.70
CA ALA A 133 22.17 13.01 -7.07
C ALA A 133 20.78 13.13 -7.69
N ASP A 134 20.65 12.92 -9.00
CA ASP A 134 19.37 12.92 -9.69
C ASP A 134 18.53 11.70 -9.31
N LEU A 135 19.14 10.50 -9.26
CA LEU A 135 18.50 9.28 -8.81
C LEU A 135 18.02 9.38 -7.36
N VAL A 136 18.83 9.96 -6.46
CA VAL A 136 18.44 10.21 -5.06
C VAL A 136 17.25 11.16 -4.98
N ALA A 137 17.24 12.25 -5.77
CA ALA A 137 16.14 13.21 -5.78
C ALA A 137 14.85 12.55 -6.29
N GLN A 138 14.94 11.78 -7.37
CA GLN A 138 13.81 11.02 -7.92
C GLN A 138 13.27 10.00 -6.92
N TYR A 139 14.15 9.19 -6.33
CA TYR A 139 13.79 8.19 -5.34
C TYR A 139 13.05 8.81 -4.15
N LYS A 140 13.56 9.93 -3.61
CA LYS A 140 12.93 10.63 -2.48
C LYS A 140 11.50 11.07 -2.81
N LEU A 141 11.28 11.67 -4.00
CA LEU A 141 9.95 12.09 -4.40
C LEU A 141 9.03 10.89 -4.64
N LEU A 142 9.51 9.83 -5.29
CA LEU A 142 8.73 8.62 -5.51
C LEU A 142 8.35 7.92 -4.19
N MET A 143 9.26 7.88 -3.21
CA MET A 143 8.95 7.38 -1.86
C MET A 143 7.87 8.22 -1.19
N ALA A 144 7.99 9.55 -1.26
CA ALA A 144 6.99 10.45 -0.70
C ALA A 144 5.62 10.29 -1.37
N VAL A 145 5.58 10.13 -2.70
CA VAL A 145 4.34 9.83 -3.46
C VAL A 145 3.73 8.50 -3.01
N ARG A 146 4.53 7.43 -2.88
CA ARG A 146 4.10 6.12 -2.39
C ARG A 146 3.51 6.22 -0.98
N ASP A 147 4.19 6.94 -0.07
CA ASP A 147 3.76 7.09 1.31
C ASP A 147 2.45 7.89 1.39
N ARG A 148 2.31 8.97 0.64
CA ARG A 148 1.06 9.74 0.58
C ARG A 148 -0.09 8.98 -0.08
N THR A 149 0.19 8.13 -1.06
CA THR A 149 -0.81 7.19 -1.61
C THR A 149 -1.27 6.21 -0.54
N THR A 150 -0.34 5.70 0.29
CA THR A 150 -0.65 4.85 1.45
C THR A 150 -1.55 5.58 2.44
N ASP A 151 -1.22 6.81 2.84
CA ASP A 151 -2.02 7.61 3.76
C ASP A 151 -3.47 7.79 3.26
N ALA A 152 -3.63 8.10 1.97
CA ALA A 152 -4.94 8.26 1.34
C ALA A 152 -5.74 6.94 1.34
N ASN A 153 -5.10 5.83 0.97
CA ASN A 153 -5.75 4.52 0.92
C ASN A 153 -6.09 3.98 2.32
N ASP A 154 -5.22 4.21 3.30
CA ASP A 154 -5.46 3.84 4.69
C ASP A 154 -6.58 4.68 5.32
N ALA A 155 -6.73 5.94 4.93
CA ALA A 155 -7.89 6.75 5.32
C ALA A 155 -9.20 6.13 4.82
N VAL A 156 -9.28 5.71 3.56
CA VAL A 156 -10.45 5.02 3.00
C VAL A 156 -10.73 3.71 3.75
N ARG A 157 -9.69 2.92 4.02
CA ARG A 157 -9.80 1.68 4.81
C ARG A 157 -10.32 1.94 6.22
N THR A 158 -9.81 2.98 6.87
CA THR A 158 -10.23 3.40 8.22
C THR A 158 -11.69 3.82 8.22
N VAL A 159 -12.11 4.67 7.26
CA VAL A 159 -13.51 5.08 7.10
C VAL A 159 -14.43 3.85 6.96
N ARG A 160 -14.08 2.91 6.11
CA ARG A 160 -14.87 1.69 5.88
C ARG A 160 -14.91 0.78 7.11
N ASN A 161 -13.80 0.69 7.86
CA ASN A 161 -13.74 -0.07 9.11
C ASN A 161 -14.62 0.57 10.20
N VAL A 162 -14.50 1.87 10.42
CA VAL A 162 -15.31 2.62 11.40
C VAL A 162 -16.80 2.48 11.05
N ARG A 163 -17.17 2.66 9.78
CA ARG A 163 -18.55 2.47 9.31
C ARG A 163 -19.05 1.05 9.59
N GLY A 164 -18.28 0.03 9.27
CA GLY A 164 -18.64 -1.37 9.52
C GLY A 164 -18.88 -1.67 11.01
N GLN A 165 -18.01 -1.19 11.89
CA GLN A 165 -18.14 -1.36 13.34
C GLN A 165 -19.37 -0.62 13.89
N ALA A 166 -19.64 0.61 13.41
CA ALA A 166 -20.76 1.42 13.85
C ALA A 166 -22.10 0.79 13.41
N VAL A 167 -22.23 0.44 12.13
CA VAL A 167 -23.45 -0.15 11.56
C VAL A 167 -23.73 -1.54 12.16
N GLY A 168 -22.70 -2.37 12.32
CA GLY A 168 -22.84 -3.75 12.82
C GLY A 168 -23.30 -3.87 14.29
N ALA A 169 -23.40 -2.76 15.02
CA ALA A 169 -23.89 -2.75 16.38
C ALA A 169 -25.35 -2.25 16.54
N LYS A 170 -25.99 -1.73 15.48
CA LYS A 170 -27.32 -1.09 15.56
C LYS A 170 -28.38 -1.96 16.27
N ASP A 171 -28.41 -3.24 16.01
CA ASP A 171 -29.40 -4.17 16.55
C ASP A 171 -29.11 -4.65 17.97
N LYS A 172 -28.00 -4.22 18.56
CA LYS A 172 -27.52 -4.71 19.88
C LYS A 172 -27.75 -3.72 21.04
N LEU A 173 -28.42 -2.58 20.79
CA LEU A 173 -28.52 -1.45 21.71
C LEU A 173 -29.91 -1.30 22.36
N GLY A 174 -30.81 -2.24 22.17
CA GLY A 174 -32.12 -2.26 22.85
C GLY A 174 -32.85 -0.91 22.77
N THR A 175 -33.15 -0.32 23.92
CA THR A 175 -33.87 0.96 24.03
C THR A 175 -33.08 2.16 23.52
N ASP A 176 -31.73 2.09 23.46
CA ASP A 176 -30.86 3.15 22.98
C ASP A 176 -30.67 3.11 21.44
N SER A 177 -31.28 2.14 20.72
CA SER A 177 -31.08 1.94 19.28
C SER A 177 -31.39 3.19 18.45
N ALA A 178 -32.47 3.92 18.78
CA ALA A 178 -32.85 5.11 18.02
C ALA A 178 -31.85 6.27 18.16
N GLN A 179 -31.33 6.49 19.38
CA GLN A 179 -30.30 7.48 19.64
C GLN A 179 -28.99 7.09 18.95
N TYR A 180 -28.59 5.82 19.07
CA TYR A 180 -27.41 5.29 18.44
C TYR A 180 -27.47 5.41 16.91
N ALA A 181 -28.61 5.06 16.29
CA ALA A 181 -28.81 5.16 14.86
C ALA A 181 -28.59 6.59 14.37
N LYS A 182 -29.15 7.59 15.06
CA LYS A 182 -28.98 9.02 14.72
C LYS A 182 -27.51 9.44 14.72
N LEU A 183 -26.74 9.06 15.76
CA LEU A 183 -25.30 9.37 15.85
C LEU A 183 -24.49 8.67 14.76
N VAL A 184 -24.82 7.39 14.46
CA VAL A 184 -24.17 6.61 13.41
C VAL A 184 -24.48 7.18 12.02
N ASP A 185 -25.72 7.64 11.78
CA ASP A 185 -26.10 8.24 10.51
C ASP A 185 -25.38 9.58 10.29
N GLU A 186 -25.23 10.40 11.35
CA GLU A 186 -24.43 11.64 11.32
C GLU A 186 -22.93 11.33 11.05
N LEU A 187 -22.37 10.34 11.78
CA LEU A 187 -20.99 9.87 11.55
C LEU A 187 -20.82 9.44 10.09
N ASN A 188 -21.70 8.56 9.58
CA ASN A 188 -21.61 8.04 8.22
C ASN A 188 -21.72 9.14 7.16
N GLN A 189 -22.59 10.12 7.34
CA GLN A 189 -22.70 11.25 6.43
C GLN A 189 -21.38 12.00 6.33
N LYS A 190 -20.77 12.35 7.49
CA LYS A 190 -19.54 13.14 7.52
C LYS A 190 -18.32 12.37 7.00
N ILE A 191 -18.13 11.12 7.40
CA ILE A 191 -16.99 10.33 6.92
C ILE A 191 -17.11 9.94 5.44
N SER A 192 -18.34 9.72 4.94
CA SER A 192 -18.57 9.42 3.52
C SER A 192 -18.30 10.63 2.64
N ALA A 193 -18.56 11.85 3.11
CA ALA A 193 -18.21 13.06 2.39
C ALA A 193 -16.69 13.16 2.17
N GLN A 194 -15.90 12.86 3.22
CA GLN A 194 -14.44 12.86 3.09
C GLN A 194 -13.93 11.68 2.24
N GLU A 195 -14.51 10.48 2.38
CA GLU A 195 -14.17 9.33 1.53
C GLU A 195 -14.34 9.66 0.05
N ALA A 196 -15.43 10.35 -0.32
CA ALA A 196 -15.75 10.71 -1.69
C ALA A 196 -14.77 11.74 -2.30
N GLU A 197 -14.09 12.54 -1.48
CA GLU A 197 -13.03 13.44 -1.94
C GLU A 197 -11.67 12.74 -2.03
N ILE A 198 -11.42 11.75 -1.17
CA ILE A 198 -10.17 10.98 -1.19
C ILE A 198 -10.17 9.94 -2.32
N TYR A 199 -11.28 9.23 -2.52
CA TYR A 199 -11.43 8.11 -3.46
C TYR A 199 -12.71 8.22 -4.28
N GLN A 200 -12.67 7.85 -5.56
CA GLN A 200 -13.87 7.83 -6.41
C GLN A 200 -14.74 6.60 -6.09
N VAL A 201 -15.70 6.79 -5.19
CA VAL A 201 -16.58 5.72 -4.68
C VAL A 201 -17.59 5.20 -5.71
N LYS A 202 -17.77 5.90 -6.84
CA LYS A 202 -18.72 5.50 -7.90
C LYS A 202 -18.13 4.47 -8.87
N ASN A 203 -16.80 4.28 -8.87
CA ASN A 203 -16.14 3.34 -9.76
C ASN A 203 -16.54 1.89 -9.41
N GLN A 204 -17.05 1.15 -10.39
CA GLN A 204 -17.38 -0.27 -10.33
C GLN A 204 -16.58 -1.09 -11.34
N SER A 205 -16.02 -0.43 -12.36
CA SER A 205 -15.20 -1.04 -13.40
C SER A 205 -13.97 -0.20 -13.73
N GLY A 206 -12.96 -0.80 -14.37
CA GLY A 206 -11.74 -0.11 -14.79
C GLY A 206 -11.95 0.99 -15.83
N GLN A 207 -13.13 1.09 -16.45
CA GLN A 207 -13.48 2.12 -17.44
C GLN A 207 -14.26 3.29 -16.83
N ASP A 208 -14.77 3.18 -15.62
CA ASP A 208 -15.59 4.20 -14.97
C ASP A 208 -14.85 5.53 -14.74
N PRO A 209 -13.51 5.57 -14.58
CA PRO A 209 -12.77 6.83 -14.52
C PRO A 209 -12.91 7.72 -15.78
N LEU A 210 -13.39 7.18 -16.89
CA LEU A 210 -13.76 7.98 -18.08
C LEU A 210 -15.04 8.81 -17.85
N ASN A 211 -15.90 8.37 -16.94
CA ASN A 211 -17.18 9.02 -16.62
C ASN A 211 -17.14 9.78 -15.29
N TYR A 212 -16.30 9.32 -14.34
CA TYR A 212 -16.18 9.90 -13.01
C TYR A 212 -14.76 10.40 -12.79
N PRO A 213 -14.55 11.69 -12.49
CA PRO A 213 -13.21 12.25 -12.32
C PRO A 213 -12.47 11.52 -11.18
N ILE A 214 -11.19 11.30 -11.42
CA ILE A 214 -10.29 10.72 -10.41
C ILE A 214 -10.16 11.63 -9.20
N LYS A 215 -9.99 11.03 -8.02
CA LYS A 215 -9.85 11.74 -6.75
C LYS A 215 -8.40 11.78 -6.26
N VAL A 216 -8.16 12.45 -5.13
CA VAL A 216 -6.81 12.81 -4.68
C VAL A 216 -5.86 11.60 -4.54
N ASN A 217 -6.34 10.44 -4.07
CA ASN A 217 -5.51 9.23 -3.97
C ASN A 217 -4.98 8.78 -5.35
N ASN A 218 -5.85 8.81 -6.36
CA ASN A 218 -5.47 8.45 -7.72
C ASN A 218 -4.56 9.50 -8.36
N GLN A 219 -4.80 10.79 -8.10
CA GLN A 219 -3.97 11.87 -8.63
C GLN A 219 -2.54 11.79 -8.07
N ILE A 220 -2.40 11.54 -6.76
CA ILE A 220 -1.10 11.30 -6.13
C ILE A 220 -0.43 10.05 -6.74
N ALA A 221 -1.15 8.93 -6.82
CA ALA A 221 -0.61 7.70 -7.38
C ALA A 221 -0.18 7.83 -8.86
N ALA A 222 -0.91 8.62 -9.66
CA ALA A 222 -0.57 8.87 -11.06
C ALA A 222 0.74 9.67 -11.21
N LEU A 223 1.06 10.53 -10.25
CA LEU A 223 2.30 11.31 -10.26
C LEU A 223 3.54 10.41 -10.22
N ALA A 224 3.47 9.22 -9.59
CA ALA A 224 4.56 8.25 -9.61
C ALA A 224 4.90 7.80 -11.04
N GLY A 225 3.90 7.64 -11.91
CA GLY A 225 4.10 7.31 -13.32
C GLY A 225 4.81 8.43 -14.09
N VAL A 226 4.51 9.68 -13.77
CA VAL A 226 5.17 10.86 -14.38
C VAL A 226 6.62 10.97 -13.92
N VAL A 227 6.85 10.92 -12.60
CA VAL A 227 8.19 11.06 -12.00
C VAL A 227 9.10 9.88 -12.38
N GLY A 228 8.53 8.67 -12.45
CA GLY A 228 9.25 7.42 -12.76
C GLY A 228 9.34 7.09 -14.27
N SER A 229 8.89 7.98 -15.17
CA SER A 229 8.88 7.71 -16.61
C SER A 229 10.27 7.60 -17.24
N THR A 230 11.26 8.22 -16.63
CA THR A 230 12.67 8.19 -17.03
C THR A 230 13.56 8.35 -15.80
N GLU A 231 14.81 7.92 -15.89
CA GLU A 231 15.82 8.17 -14.86
C GLU A 231 16.33 9.61 -14.96
N ALA A 232 15.76 10.51 -14.19
CA ALA A 232 16.15 11.93 -14.18
C ALA A 232 15.73 12.60 -12.87
N ARG A 233 16.34 13.76 -12.58
CA ARG A 233 15.86 14.62 -11.51
C ARG A 233 14.41 15.03 -11.76
N PRO A 234 13.52 14.93 -10.75
CA PRO A 234 12.15 15.42 -10.89
C PRO A 234 12.09 16.90 -11.26
N THR A 235 11.13 17.27 -12.08
CA THR A 235 10.91 18.66 -12.44
C THR A 235 10.34 19.45 -11.25
N LYS A 236 10.55 20.77 -11.25
CA LYS A 236 9.92 21.66 -10.26
C LYS A 236 8.40 21.58 -10.30
N GLN A 237 7.82 21.34 -11.48
CA GLN A 237 6.37 21.19 -11.67
C GLN A 237 5.87 19.90 -10.98
N ALA A 238 6.58 18.78 -11.12
CA ALA A 238 6.22 17.54 -10.42
C ALA A 238 6.24 17.73 -8.90
N GLN A 239 7.24 18.43 -8.37
CA GLN A 239 7.30 18.74 -6.94
C GLN A 239 6.14 19.65 -6.52
N ALA A 240 5.84 20.71 -7.27
CA ALA A 240 4.75 21.63 -6.94
C ALA A 240 3.37 20.94 -6.97
N VAL A 241 3.13 20.02 -7.92
CA VAL A 241 1.91 19.20 -7.96
C VAL A 241 1.83 18.27 -6.74
N PHE A 242 2.95 17.62 -6.38
CA PHE A 242 3.00 16.78 -5.18
C PHE A 242 2.67 17.57 -3.91
N ASP A 243 3.24 18.76 -3.75
CA ASP A 243 3.01 19.62 -2.58
C ASP A 243 1.53 20.07 -2.50
N MET A 244 0.94 20.43 -3.65
CA MET A 244 -0.47 20.82 -3.76
C MET A 244 -1.40 19.65 -3.36
N LEU A 245 -1.21 18.47 -3.94
CA LEU A 245 -2.04 17.30 -3.65
C LEU A 245 -1.86 16.79 -2.22
N THR A 246 -0.64 16.90 -1.68
CA THR A 246 -0.35 16.56 -0.27
C THR A 246 -1.11 17.48 0.68
N LYS A 247 -1.14 18.79 0.40
CA LYS A 247 -1.89 19.77 1.19
C LYS A 247 -3.40 19.52 1.12
N GLU A 248 -3.90 19.20 -0.06
CA GLU A 248 -5.31 18.85 -0.26
C GLU A 248 -5.70 17.61 0.55
N LEU A 249 -4.93 16.51 0.42
CA LEU A 249 -5.16 15.29 1.21
C LEU A 249 -5.13 15.57 2.72
N GLU A 250 -4.15 16.36 3.20
CA GLU A 250 -4.06 16.68 4.62
C GLU A 250 -5.31 17.40 5.13
N GLY A 251 -5.93 18.25 4.33
CA GLY A 251 -7.21 18.87 4.65
C GLY A 251 -8.30 17.82 4.95
N TYR A 252 -8.45 16.81 4.10
CA TYR A 252 -9.42 15.73 4.31
C TYR A 252 -9.09 14.86 5.53
N LEU A 253 -7.81 14.56 5.75
CA LEU A 253 -7.36 13.79 6.92
C LEU A 253 -7.61 14.53 8.24
N VAL A 254 -7.41 15.86 8.25
CA VAL A 254 -7.73 16.71 9.43
C VAL A 254 -9.22 16.66 9.73
N GLU A 255 -10.09 16.81 8.72
CA GLU A 255 -11.54 16.74 8.91
C GLU A 255 -11.99 15.35 9.40
N LEU A 256 -11.44 14.26 8.87
CA LEU A 256 -11.73 12.92 9.39
C LEU A 256 -11.36 12.78 10.87
N ARG A 257 -10.16 13.22 11.26
CA ARG A 257 -9.72 13.20 12.67
C ARG A 257 -10.66 14.01 13.57
N LYS A 258 -11.14 15.17 13.09
CA LYS A 258 -12.10 16.01 13.82
C LYS A 258 -13.44 15.27 13.97
N VAL A 259 -13.98 14.70 12.91
CA VAL A 259 -15.24 13.93 12.96
C VAL A 259 -15.16 12.78 13.97
N TYR A 260 -14.06 12.02 13.96
CA TYR A 260 -13.85 10.96 14.93
C TYR A 260 -13.78 11.46 16.37
N LYS A 261 -13.03 12.56 16.61
CA LYS A 261 -12.91 13.18 17.93
C LYS A 261 -14.25 13.67 18.46
N ASP A 262 -15.09 14.23 17.59
CA ASP A 262 -16.33 14.88 17.99
C ASP A 262 -17.49 13.87 18.21
N LEU A 263 -17.55 12.79 17.41
CA LEU A 263 -18.71 11.90 17.40
C LEU A 263 -18.47 10.55 18.09
N LEU A 264 -17.26 9.97 18.01
CA LEU A 264 -17.03 8.65 18.57
C LEU A 264 -17.23 8.57 20.10
N PRO A 265 -16.87 9.56 20.93
CA PRO A 265 -17.11 9.46 22.37
C PRO A 265 -18.56 9.17 22.72
N SER A 266 -19.52 9.90 22.12
CA SER A 266 -20.96 9.69 22.37
C SER A 266 -21.45 8.33 21.86
N ILE A 267 -20.91 7.86 20.74
CA ILE A 267 -21.23 6.53 20.19
C ILE A 267 -20.66 5.44 21.11
N ASP A 268 -19.42 5.59 21.57
CA ASP A 268 -18.75 4.61 22.42
C ASP A 268 -19.34 4.56 23.84
N ASP A 269 -19.85 5.66 24.36
CA ASP A 269 -20.59 5.68 25.62
C ASP A 269 -21.86 4.83 25.54
N LEU A 270 -22.62 4.91 24.45
CA LEU A 270 -23.77 4.03 24.22
C LEU A 270 -23.35 2.58 24.05
N ARG A 271 -22.29 2.31 23.29
CA ARG A 271 -21.74 0.95 23.12
C ARG A 271 -21.33 0.33 24.45
N LYS A 272 -20.65 1.11 25.31
CA LYS A 272 -20.22 0.68 26.64
C LYS A 272 -21.37 0.30 27.55
N LYS A 273 -22.50 1.05 27.55
CA LYS A 273 -23.73 0.71 28.30
C LYS A 273 -24.27 -0.68 27.93
N HIS A 274 -24.03 -1.12 26.70
CA HIS A 274 -24.48 -2.41 26.18
C HIS A 274 -23.37 -3.46 26.06
N ASN A 275 -22.24 -3.28 26.79
CA ASN A 275 -21.08 -4.19 26.81
C ASN A 275 -20.45 -4.43 25.42
N LEU A 276 -20.52 -3.45 24.52
CA LEU A 276 -19.89 -3.51 23.22
C LEU A 276 -18.52 -2.80 23.28
N PRO A 277 -17.52 -3.29 22.55
CA PRO A 277 -16.20 -2.65 22.50
C PRO A 277 -16.28 -1.27 21.81
N PRO A 278 -15.39 -0.32 22.16
CA PRO A 278 -15.32 0.95 21.47
C PRO A 278 -14.95 0.76 19.99
N ILE A 279 -15.27 1.78 19.18
CA ILE A 279 -14.91 1.78 17.75
C ILE A 279 -13.41 2.03 17.59
N GLU A 280 -12.71 1.11 16.98
CA GLU A 280 -11.29 1.25 16.67
C GLU A 280 -11.08 2.07 15.38
N VAL A 281 -10.39 3.21 15.53
CA VAL A 281 -9.99 4.07 14.41
C VAL A 281 -8.63 3.60 13.89
N LYS A 282 -8.65 2.58 13.06
CA LYS A 282 -7.45 2.06 12.38
C LYS A 282 -7.81 1.52 10.99
N PRO A 283 -6.88 1.48 10.05
CA PRO A 283 -7.08 0.77 8.79
C PRO A 283 -7.41 -0.70 9.09
N ASN A 284 -8.36 -1.28 8.38
CA ASN A 284 -8.57 -2.72 8.42
C ASN A 284 -7.23 -3.38 8.12
N THR A 285 -6.81 -4.32 8.97
CA THR A 285 -5.75 -5.24 8.59
C THR A 285 -6.30 -5.96 7.36
N VAL A 286 -5.76 -5.65 6.17
CA VAL A 286 -6.09 -6.45 5.00
C VAL A 286 -5.49 -7.81 5.27
N ILE A 287 -6.34 -8.74 5.69
CA ILE A 287 -6.09 -10.14 5.35
C ILE A 287 -6.32 -10.13 3.85
N THR A 288 -5.28 -9.88 3.09
CA THR A 288 -5.31 -10.05 1.64
C THR A 288 -5.54 -11.54 1.42
N PRO A 289 -6.62 -11.95 0.75
CA PRO A 289 -6.89 -13.36 0.53
C PRO A 289 -5.77 -14.01 -0.27
#